data_ddc3563311264a78a6b8d4371271fc10
#
_entry.id   ddc3563311264a78a6b8d4371271fc10
#
_cell.length_a   1.000
_cell.length_b   1.000
_cell.length_c   1.000
_cell.angle_alpha   90.00
_cell.angle_beta   90.00
_cell.angle_gamma   90.00
#
_symmetry.space_group_name_H-M   'P 1'
#
loop_
_entity.id
_entity.type
_entity.pdbx_description
1 polymer ?
#
loop_
_entity_poly.entity_id
_entity_poly.type
_entity_poly.pdbx_seq_one_letter_code
_entity_poly.pdbx_strand_id
1 'polypeptide(L)'
;MRQLRIAKVVLNIGVGEAGERLVKAESVLEKISGSKPTRTLSKSTNRDLGIRLGMPIGCKVTLRGAAAEKIIKDSLWVRENRLPNYCFSKTGGLSFGIPDYTGYKNESYDPDIGIFGLDIAIAFERPGFRVARRKIKNKKVGKNHRINAEECQEFMKNKFNLEVFKV
;
A
#
# COMPACT_ATOMS: atom_id res chain seq x y z
N MET A 1 -2.33 17.99 17.93
CA MET A 1 -3.19 17.81 16.75
C MET A 1 -2.40 17.88 15.42
N ARG A 2 -1.20 18.47 15.36
CA ARG A 2 -0.39 18.54 14.11
C ARG A 2 0.52 17.33 13.85
N GLN A 3 0.75 16.48 14.85
CA GLN A 3 1.63 15.32 14.73
C GLN A 3 1.12 14.35 13.64
N LEU A 4 2.01 13.95 12.71
CA LEU A 4 1.73 12.96 11.69
C LEU A 4 1.74 11.56 12.28
N ARG A 5 0.84 10.71 11.77
CA ARG A 5 0.81 9.28 12.07
C ARG A 5 0.46 8.47 10.82
N ILE A 6 0.85 7.22 10.80
CA ILE A 6 0.45 6.27 9.77
C ILE A 6 -1.00 5.86 10.04
N ALA A 7 -1.89 6.13 9.09
CA ALA A 7 -3.30 5.75 9.18
C ALA A 7 -3.51 4.29 8.83
N LYS A 8 -2.88 3.86 7.73
CA LYS A 8 -2.95 2.50 7.19
C LYS A 8 -1.87 2.28 6.14
N VAL A 9 -1.52 1.03 5.94
CA VAL A 9 -0.76 0.53 4.79
C VAL A 9 -1.65 -0.43 4.02
N VAL A 10 -1.64 -0.32 2.72
CA VAL A 10 -2.36 -1.23 1.83
C VAL A 10 -1.33 -1.92 0.95
N LEU A 11 -1.30 -3.23 1.01
CA LEU A 11 -0.58 -4.08 0.05
C LEU A 11 -1.59 -4.50 -1.00
N ASN A 12 -1.22 -4.44 -2.26
CA ASN A 12 -2.07 -4.81 -3.39
C ASN A 12 -1.28 -5.63 -4.39
N ILE A 13 -1.89 -6.69 -4.90
CA ILE A 13 -1.40 -7.46 -6.04
C ILE A 13 -2.49 -7.45 -7.11
N GLY A 14 -2.17 -6.92 -8.29
CA GLY A 14 -3.02 -6.95 -9.47
C GLY A 14 -2.67 -8.17 -10.31
N VAL A 15 -3.64 -9.07 -10.53
CA VAL A 15 -3.44 -10.29 -11.33
C VAL A 15 -4.04 -10.13 -12.71
N GLY A 16 -5.18 -9.44 -12.81
CA GLY A 16 -5.91 -9.22 -14.07
C GLY A 16 -6.83 -10.36 -14.48
N GLU A 17 -6.70 -11.52 -13.87
CA GLU A 17 -7.51 -12.71 -14.15
C GLU A 17 -8.01 -13.39 -12.87
N ALA A 18 -9.12 -14.11 -12.98
CA ALA A 18 -9.61 -14.98 -11.91
C ALA A 18 -9.04 -16.40 -12.10
N GLY A 19 -8.89 -17.13 -11.00
CA GLY A 19 -8.45 -18.53 -11.05
C GLY A 19 -7.28 -18.83 -10.12
N GLU A 20 -6.48 -19.83 -10.45
CA GLU A 20 -5.37 -20.32 -9.61
C GLU A 20 -4.33 -19.23 -9.31
N ARG A 21 -4.02 -18.40 -10.30
CA ARG A 21 -3.04 -17.32 -10.13
C ARG A 21 -3.48 -16.31 -9.07
N LEU A 22 -4.80 -16.04 -8.96
CA LEU A 22 -5.34 -15.19 -7.90
C LEU A 22 -5.20 -15.84 -6.51
N VAL A 23 -5.45 -17.15 -6.40
CA VAL A 23 -5.28 -17.90 -5.14
C VAL A 23 -3.82 -17.89 -4.70
N LYS A 24 -2.88 -18.06 -5.64
CA LYS A 24 -1.44 -17.95 -5.37
C LYS A 24 -1.07 -16.55 -4.87
N ALA A 25 -1.60 -15.49 -5.49
CA ALA A 25 -1.39 -14.11 -5.03
C ALA A 25 -1.97 -13.84 -3.63
N GLU A 26 -3.12 -14.44 -3.31
CA GLU A 26 -3.68 -14.39 -1.95
C GLU A 26 -2.74 -15.03 -0.92
N SER A 27 -2.20 -16.22 -1.22
CA SER A 27 -1.24 -16.91 -0.35
C SER A 27 0.02 -16.08 -0.11
N VAL A 28 0.56 -15.41 -1.14
CA VAL A 28 1.71 -14.51 -1.00
C VAL A 28 1.39 -13.35 -0.05
N LEU A 29 0.25 -12.66 -0.24
CA LEU A 29 -0.14 -11.58 0.66
C LEU A 29 -0.37 -12.03 2.09
N GLU A 30 -0.92 -13.23 2.29
CA GLU A 30 -1.14 -13.79 3.61
C GLU A 30 0.19 -14.12 4.30
N LYS A 31 1.15 -14.72 3.60
CA LYS A 31 2.51 -14.98 4.10
C LYS A 31 3.19 -13.68 4.57
N ILE A 32 3.22 -12.65 3.71
CA ILE A 32 3.89 -11.38 4.00
C ILE A 32 3.20 -10.60 5.13
N SER A 33 1.87 -10.50 5.10
CA SER A 33 1.13 -9.63 6.01
C SER A 33 0.67 -10.29 7.31
N GLY A 34 0.63 -11.63 7.35
CA GLY A 34 0.01 -12.39 8.44
C GLY A 34 -1.50 -12.17 8.59
N SER A 35 -2.15 -11.62 7.55
CA SER A 35 -3.58 -11.26 7.60
C SER A 35 -4.28 -11.72 6.33
N LYS A 36 -5.52 -12.20 6.45
CA LYS A 36 -6.31 -12.69 5.33
C LYS A 36 -6.56 -11.60 4.29
N PRO A 37 -6.19 -11.80 3.01
CA PRO A 37 -6.43 -10.85 1.94
C PRO A 37 -7.90 -10.78 1.53
N THR A 38 -8.27 -9.66 0.93
CA THR A 38 -9.60 -9.43 0.35
C THR A 38 -9.47 -9.32 -1.15
N ARG A 39 -10.30 -10.06 -1.90
CA ARG A 39 -10.38 -9.97 -3.36
C ARG A 39 -10.87 -8.61 -3.81
N THR A 40 -10.29 -8.09 -4.86
CA THR A 40 -10.73 -6.85 -5.51
C THR A 40 -11.48 -7.19 -6.80
N LEU A 41 -12.70 -6.67 -6.90
CA LEU A 41 -13.57 -6.93 -8.04
C LEU A 41 -13.42 -5.83 -9.09
N SER A 42 -13.52 -6.21 -10.36
CA SER A 42 -13.56 -5.26 -11.47
C SER A 42 -14.80 -4.39 -11.39
N LYS A 43 -14.63 -3.10 -11.66
CA LYS A 43 -15.71 -2.10 -11.69
C LYS A 43 -16.29 -1.87 -13.09
N SER A 44 -15.64 -2.40 -14.11
CA SER A 44 -16.03 -2.24 -15.51
C SER A 44 -15.80 -3.54 -16.28
N THR A 45 -16.50 -3.67 -17.42
CA THR A 45 -16.24 -4.73 -18.39
C THR A 45 -15.26 -4.18 -19.43
N ASN A 46 -14.19 -4.91 -19.69
CA ASN A 46 -13.25 -4.63 -20.77
C ASN A 46 -13.01 -5.92 -21.56
N ARG A 47 -13.42 -5.93 -22.83
CA ARG A 47 -13.31 -7.11 -23.70
C ARG A 47 -11.87 -7.41 -24.09
N ASP A 48 -11.05 -6.39 -24.31
CA ASP A 48 -9.66 -6.54 -24.73
C ASP A 48 -8.81 -7.21 -23.65
N LEU A 49 -9.14 -6.97 -22.38
CA LEU A 49 -8.49 -7.61 -21.22
C LEU A 49 -9.20 -8.87 -20.74
N GLY A 50 -10.31 -9.29 -21.37
CA GLY A 50 -11.11 -10.43 -20.92
C GLY A 50 -11.81 -10.25 -19.58
N ILE A 51 -11.93 -9.01 -19.09
CA ILE A 51 -12.45 -8.70 -17.76
C ILE A 51 -13.93 -8.34 -17.81
N ARG A 52 -14.73 -8.90 -16.91
CA ARG A 52 -16.15 -8.59 -16.74
C ARG A 52 -16.39 -7.86 -15.42
N LEU A 53 -17.45 -7.05 -15.38
CA LEU A 53 -17.93 -6.40 -14.15
C LEU A 53 -18.16 -7.46 -13.05
N GLY A 54 -17.62 -7.21 -11.84
CA GLY A 54 -17.74 -8.12 -10.71
C GLY A 54 -16.75 -9.29 -10.69
N MET A 55 -15.92 -9.46 -11.72
CA MET A 55 -14.88 -10.49 -11.75
C MET A 55 -13.76 -10.16 -10.77
N PRO A 56 -13.28 -11.10 -9.93
CA PRO A 56 -12.13 -10.88 -9.08
C PRO A 56 -10.84 -10.84 -9.92
N ILE A 57 -10.11 -9.73 -9.85
CA ILE A 57 -8.92 -9.45 -10.68
C ILE A 57 -7.67 -9.14 -9.88
N GLY A 58 -7.75 -9.16 -8.57
CA GLY A 58 -6.62 -8.90 -7.68
C GLY A 58 -6.98 -9.10 -6.22
N CYS A 59 -6.01 -8.93 -5.37
CA CYS A 59 -6.16 -9.05 -3.93
C CYS A 59 -5.44 -7.92 -3.19
N LYS A 60 -5.94 -7.57 -2.02
CA LYS A 60 -5.35 -6.52 -1.17
C LYS A 60 -5.47 -6.86 0.30
N VAL A 61 -4.52 -6.33 1.09
CA VAL A 61 -4.55 -6.34 2.55
C VAL A 61 -4.40 -4.92 3.08
N THR A 62 -5.15 -4.60 4.12
CA THR A 62 -5.04 -3.29 4.79
C THR A 62 -4.56 -3.48 6.21
N LEU A 63 -3.38 -2.97 6.53
CA LEU A 63 -2.74 -3.08 7.84
C LEU A 63 -2.77 -1.74 8.57
N ARG A 64 -2.82 -1.80 9.92
CA ARG A 64 -2.84 -0.63 10.79
C ARG A 64 -1.98 -0.88 12.03
N GLY A 65 -1.60 0.21 12.74
CA GLY A 65 -0.83 0.14 13.97
C GLY A 65 0.53 -0.52 13.80
N ALA A 66 0.93 -1.36 14.74
CA ALA A 66 2.25 -2.00 14.76
C ALA A 66 2.51 -2.90 13.54
N ALA A 67 1.51 -3.63 13.05
CA ALA A 67 1.64 -4.45 11.85
C ALA A 67 1.97 -3.60 10.60
N ALA A 68 1.36 -2.42 10.47
CA ALA A 68 1.68 -1.50 9.39
C ALA A 68 3.14 -1.01 9.47
N GLU A 69 3.63 -0.67 10.67
CA GLU A 69 5.01 -0.21 10.85
C GLU A 69 6.05 -1.30 10.53
N LYS A 70 5.75 -2.56 10.91
CA LYS A 70 6.61 -3.70 10.57
C LYS A 70 6.73 -3.85 9.05
N ILE A 71 5.60 -3.93 8.35
CA ILE A 71 5.58 -4.09 6.89
C ILE A 71 6.27 -2.92 6.18
N ILE A 72 6.14 -1.69 6.66
CA ILE A 72 6.87 -0.55 6.08
C ILE A 72 8.38 -0.77 6.18
N LYS A 73 8.90 -1.19 7.34
CA LYS A 73 10.33 -1.44 7.54
C LYS A 73 10.83 -2.55 6.60
N ASP A 74 10.09 -3.66 6.52
CA ASP A 74 10.45 -4.80 5.68
C ASP A 74 10.43 -4.41 4.19
N SER A 75 9.44 -3.64 3.77
CA SER A 75 9.29 -3.17 2.39
C SER A 75 10.35 -2.14 1.98
N LEU A 76 10.69 -1.23 2.89
CA LEU A 76 11.75 -0.25 2.65
C LEU A 76 13.13 -0.92 2.58
N TRP A 77 13.34 -1.96 3.38
CA TRP A 77 14.57 -2.74 3.31
C TRP A 77 14.77 -3.37 1.92
N VAL A 78 13.72 -3.93 1.30
CA VAL A 78 13.76 -4.45 -0.08
C VAL A 78 14.15 -3.38 -1.09
N ARG A 79 13.80 -2.12 -0.83
CA ARG A 79 14.14 -0.94 -1.65
C ARG A 79 15.40 -0.22 -1.17
N GLU A 80 16.26 -0.86 -0.35
CA GLU A 80 17.50 -0.28 0.17
C GLU A 80 17.29 1.05 0.91
N ASN A 81 16.11 1.28 1.46
CA ASN A 81 15.67 2.53 2.08
C ASN A 81 15.78 3.77 1.17
N ARG A 82 15.68 3.59 -0.15
CA ARG A 82 15.79 4.67 -1.14
C ARG A 82 14.53 4.76 -1.98
N LEU A 83 13.91 5.93 -2.00
CA LEU A 83 12.73 6.19 -2.82
C LEU A 83 12.84 7.53 -3.54
N PRO A 84 12.36 7.60 -4.80
CA PRO A 84 12.32 8.85 -5.53
C PRO A 84 11.20 9.76 -5.02
N ASN A 85 11.38 11.06 -5.22
CA ASN A 85 10.45 12.10 -4.75
C ASN A 85 9.03 11.94 -5.33
N TYR A 86 8.88 11.46 -6.55
CA TYR A 86 7.56 11.29 -7.19
C TYR A 86 6.66 10.24 -6.51
N CYS A 87 7.23 9.35 -5.68
CA CYS A 87 6.44 8.39 -4.89
C CYS A 87 5.54 9.07 -3.84
N PHE A 88 5.85 10.33 -3.50
CA PHE A 88 5.08 11.11 -2.53
C PHE A 88 4.00 11.93 -3.22
N SER A 89 2.75 11.68 -2.87
CA SER A 89 1.60 12.46 -3.36
C SER A 89 1.53 13.84 -2.72
N LYS A 90 1.07 14.83 -3.48
CA LYS A 90 0.78 16.19 -2.98
C LYS A 90 -0.21 16.22 -1.80
N THR A 91 -1.02 15.19 -1.63
CA THR A 91 -2.06 15.08 -0.60
C THR A 91 -1.65 14.23 0.61
N GLY A 92 -0.37 13.92 0.75
CA GLY A 92 0.12 13.16 1.90
C GLY A 92 -0.12 11.66 1.79
N GLY A 93 0.29 11.07 0.70
CA GLY A 93 0.38 9.62 0.51
C GLY A 93 1.78 9.25 0.03
N LEU A 94 2.21 8.03 0.30
CA LEU A 94 3.43 7.44 -0.26
C LEU A 94 3.02 6.14 -0.93
N SER A 95 3.44 5.93 -2.18
CA SER A 95 3.21 4.69 -2.89
C SER A 95 4.44 4.27 -3.70
N PHE A 96 4.78 3.00 -3.64
CA PHE A 96 5.87 2.41 -4.41
C PHE A 96 5.59 0.93 -4.69
N GLY A 97 6.19 0.40 -5.74
CA GLY A 97 6.09 -1.01 -6.11
C GLY A 97 7.33 -1.80 -5.73
N ILE A 98 7.16 -3.07 -5.40
CA ILE A 98 8.20 -4.07 -5.26
C ILE A 98 8.01 -5.06 -6.39
N PRO A 99 9.03 -5.31 -7.25
CA PRO A 99 8.87 -6.17 -8.43
C PRO A 99 8.72 -7.64 -8.07
N ASP A 100 9.29 -8.07 -6.95
CA ASP A 100 9.29 -9.46 -6.52
C ASP A 100 9.14 -9.58 -5.00
N TYR A 101 8.22 -10.46 -4.58
CA TYR A 101 7.98 -10.74 -3.16
C TYR A 101 9.15 -11.50 -2.49
N THR A 102 9.97 -12.20 -3.26
CA THR A 102 11.12 -12.94 -2.73
C THR A 102 12.20 -12.05 -2.11
N GLY A 103 12.16 -10.76 -2.40
CA GLY A 103 13.03 -9.77 -1.76
C GLY A 103 12.79 -9.58 -0.27
N TYR A 104 11.67 -10.06 0.29
CA TYR A 104 11.45 -10.01 1.74
C TYR A 104 12.32 -11.04 2.47
N LYS A 105 12.86 -10.66 3.64
CA LYS A 105 13.82 -11.45 4.42
C LYS A 105 13.38 -12.87 4.76
N ASN A 106 12.08 -13.08 4.91
CA ASN A 106 11.52 -14.35 5.38
C ASN A 106 10.85 -15.14 4.25
N GLU A 107 10.94 -14.66 3.02
CA GLU A 107 10.32 -15.32 1.87
C GLU A 107 11.40 -15.91 0.97
N SER A 108 11.15 -17.14 0.52
CA SER A 108 11.96 -17.83 -0.47
C SER A 108 11.16 -18.02 -1.75
N TYR A 109 11.84 -18.18 -2.86
CA TYR A 109 11.20 -18.49 -4.12
C TYR A 109 10.50 -19.85 -4.05
N ASP A 110 9.23 -19.86 -4.40
CA ASP A 110 8.41 -21.06 -4.49
C ASP A 110 7.99 -21.25 -5.96
N PRO A 111 8.49 -22.31 -6.64
CA PRO A 111 8.17 -22.57 -8.05
C PRO A 111 6.67 -22.72 -8.32
N ASP A 112 5.92 -23.25 -7.36
CA ASP A 112 4.48 -23.45 -7.50
C ASP A 112 3.72 -22.14 -7.47
N ILE A 113 4.22 -21.14 -6.77
CA ILE A 113 3.61 -19.81 -6.68
C ILE A 113 4.01 -18.94 -7.87
N GLY A 114 5.30 -18.93 -8.21
CA GLY A 114 5.87 -18.06 -9.22
C GLY A 114 6.17 -16.65 -8.70
N ILE A 115 6.52 -15.72 -9.59
CA ILE A 115 6.89 -14.34 -9.25
C ILE A 115 5.66 -13.45 -9.22
N PHE A 116 5.48 -12.69 -8.13
CA PHE A 116 4.46 -11.66 -8.00
C PHE A 116 5.06 -10.35 -7.52
N GLY A 117 4.80 -9.29 -8.29
CA GLY A 117 5.04 -7.93 -7.83
C GLY A 117 3.91 -7.44 -6.94
N LEU A 118 4.22 -6.52 -6.03
CA LEU A 118 3.22 -5.93 -5.14
C LEU A 118 3.38 -4.42 -5.04
N ASP A 119 2.24 -3.75 -4.93
CA ASP A 119 2.15 -2.32 -4.71
C ASP A 119 1.88 -2.03 -3.25
N ILE A 120 2.60 -1.06 -2.71
CA ILE A 120 2.48 -0.62 -1.33
C ILE A 120 2.02 0.82 -1.32
N ALA A 121 0.89 1.06 -0.67
CA ALA A 121 0.35 2.40 -0.49
C ALA A 121 0.22 2.72 0.99
N ILE A 122 0.88 3.79 1.42
CA ILE A 122 0.90 4.28 2.81
C ILE A 122 0.08 5.56 2.87
N ALA A 123 -0.92 5.59 3.73
CA ALA A 123 -1.71 6.78 4.00
C ALA A 123 -1.31 7.37 5.34
N PHE A 124 -0.98 8.66 5.34
CA PHE A 124 -0.71 9.43 6.56
C PHE A 124 -1.95 10.20 6.99
N GLU A 125 -2.09 10.42 8.28
CA GLU A 125 -3.14 11.26 8.82
C GLU A 125 -2.67 12.06 10.02
N ARG A 126 -3.39 13.16 10.30
CA ARG A 126 -3.30 13.88 11.55
C ARG A 126 -4.53 13.59 12.41
N PRO A 127 -4.44 13.68 13.74
CA PRO A 127 -5.62 13.64 14.62
C PRO A 127 -6.66 14.65 14.13
N GLY A 128 -7.94 14.24 14.08
CA GLY A 128 -9.02 15.09 13.57
C GLY A 128 -9.49 14.78 12.13
N PHE A 129 -8.80 13.96 11.37
CA PHE A 129 -9.22 13.54 10.01
C PHE A 129 -10.54 12.76 9.98
N ARG A 130 -11.01 12.28 11.13
CA ARG A 130 -12.32 11.61 11.24
C ARG A 130 -13.48 12.49 10.77
N VAL A 131 -13.36 13.82 10.86
CA VAL A 131 -14.37 14.78 10.38
C VAL A 131 -14.73 14.55 8.91
N ALA A 132 -13.75 14.18 8.07
CA ALA A 132 -13.97 13.89 6.66
C ALA A 132 -14.54 12.49 6.39
N ARG A 133 -14.50 11.56 7.35
CA ARG A 133 -14.90 10.15 7.17
C ARG A 133 -16.19 9.78 7.90
N ARG A 134 -16.60 10.57 8.90
CA ARG A 134 -17.81 10.28 9.70
C ARG A 134 -19.06 10.38 8.83
N LYS A 135 -20.06 9.55 9.14
CA LYS A 135 -21.33 9.49 8.40
C LYS A 135 -22.19 10.75 8.60
N ILE A 136 -22.25 11.24 9.85
CA ILE A 136 -23.09 12.39 10.25
C ILE A 136 -22.19 13.62 10.39
N LYS A 137 -22.67 14.80 9.92
CA LYS A 137 -21.94 16.08 9.94
C LYS A 137 -20.55 15.99 9.31
N ASN A 138 -20.43 15.29 8.18
CA ASN A 138 -19.20 15.21 7.39
C ASN A 138 -18.82 16.61 6.89
N LYS A 139 -17.54 17.00 7.04
CA LYS A 139 -16.98 18.25 6.52
C LYS A 139 -15.59 18.02 5.99
N LYS A 140 -15.18 18.79 5.00
CA LYS A 140 -13.80 18.76 4.46
C LYS A 140 -12.80 19.21 5.52
N VAL A 141 -11.63 18.58 5.55
CA VAL A 141 -10.50 19.01 6.38
C VAL A 141 -9.99 20.36 5.88
N GLY A 142 -9.79 21.31 6.79
CA GLY A 142 -9.28 22.64 6.48
C GLY A 142 -7.91 22.60 5.78
N LYS A 143 -7.64 23.59 4.92
CA LYS A 143 -6.39 23.64 4.14
C LYS A 143 -5.15 23.56 5.03
N ASN A 144 -5.12 24.30 6.14
CA ASN A 144 -3.98 24.36 7.08
C ASN A 144 -3.76 23.05 7.88
N HIS A 145 -4.70 22.12 7.82
CA HIS A 145 -4.61 20.82 8.51
C HIS A 145 -4.32 19.67 7.54
N ARG A 146 -4.28 19.94 6.25
CA ARG A 146 -3.89 18.94 5.25
C ARG A 146 -2.40 18.66 5.36
N ILE A 147 -2.02 17.49 4.91
CA ILE A 147 -0.65 17.01 4.93
C ILE A 147 -0.02 17.33 3.57
N ASN A 148 1.22 17.81 3.58
CA ASN A 148 2.00 18.08 2.38
C ASN A 148 3.01 16.94 2.13
N ALA A 149 3.52 16.84 0.90
CA ALA A 149 4.52 15.84 0.53
C ALA A 149 5.81 15.98 1.34
N GLU A 150 6.28 17.22 1.56
CA GLU A 150 7.49 17.54 2.32
C GLU A 150 7.43 17.03 3.76
N GLU A 151 6.32 17.27 4.45
CA GLU A 151 6.09 16.79 5.81
C GLU A 151 6.11 15.25 5.90
N CYS A 152 5.57 14.57 4.87
CA CYS A 152 5.63 13.12 4.79
C CYS A 152 7.05 12.60 4.58
N GLN A 153 7.84 13.29 3.75
CA GLN A 153 9.24 12.94 3.54
C GLN A 153 10.06 13.10 4.82
N GLU A 154 9.90 14.21 5.53
CA GLU A 154 10.55 14.44 6.83
C GLU A 154 10.16 13.39 7.86
N PHE A 155 8.87 13.06 7.94
CA PHE A 155 8.38 12.02 8.82
C PHE A 155 9.00 10.65 8.52
N MET A 156 9.10 10.28 7.23
CA MET A 156 9.67 9.01 6.81
C MET A 156 11.19 8.97 7.03
N LYS A 157 11.91 10.08 6.79
CA LYS A 157 13.33 10.21 7.11
C LYS A 157 13.59 10.00 8.59
N ASN A 158 12.84 10.69 9.45
CA ASN A 158 13.05 10.64 10.90
C ASN A 158 12.66 9.30 11.52
N LYS A 159 11.62 8.64 11.03
CA LYS A 159 11.10 7.41 11.64
C LYS A 159 11.68 6.13 11.04
N PHE A 160 12.00 6.12 9.75
CA PHE A 160 12.42 4.92 9.01
C PHE A 160 13.78 5.06 8.31
N ASN A 161 14.51 6.16 8.52
CA ASN A 161 15.79 6.45 7.89
C ASN A 161 15.73 6.35 6.34
N LEU A 162 14.64 6.85 5.75
CA LEU A 162 14.42 6.83 4.32
C LEU A 162 15.26 7.90 3.63
N GLU A 163 16.02 7.53 2.60
CA GLU A 163 16.67 8.45 1.69
C GLU A 163 15.73 8.81 0.52
N VAL A 164 15.48 10.10 0.32
CA VAL A 164 14.65 10.58 -0.80
C VAL A 164 15.55 11.28 -1.80
N PHE A 165 15.56 10.77 -3.02
CA PHE A 165 16.33 11.36 -4.12
C PHE A 165 15.42 12.04 -5.14
N LYS A 166 15.92 13.11 -5.76
CA LYS A 166 15.24 13.80 -6.87
C LYS A 166 15.62 13.10 -8.18
N VAL A 167 14.62 12.81 -8.98
CA VAL A 167 14.78 12.33 -10.36
C VAL A 167 14.46 13.48 -11.30
#